data_0c39348f07164c6dcc25d9d70a57b6fb
#
_entry.id   0c39348f07164c6dcc25d9d70a57b6fb
#
_cell.length_a   1.000
_cell.length_b   1.000
_cell.length_c   1.000
_cell.angle_alpha   90.00
_cell.angle_beta   90.00
_cell.angle_gamma   90.00
#
_symmetry.space_group_name_H-M   'P 1'
#
loop_
_entity.id
_entity.type
_entity.pdbx_description
1 polymer ?
#
loop_
_entity_poly.entity_id
_entity_poly.type
_entity_poly.pdbx_seq_one_letter_code
_entity_poly.pdbx_strand_id
1 'polypeptide(L)'
;MSHRDFEIVREDLHRRYGHVVDEATINGVVDETIAEQQASAKLTAFLPVFVERFATEKLEGLVEGKETNSRKEVLFACERNAGRSQLASAIMRHLVGDDVFVRSVGLKARGGINPTVIEVLKERGISTEGLYQKEITPRVSHRADVVVLLGIDEIPGIPGDRYIRWEIADPEGASIEKVRTIADAIETKIRELLPQLEVAVPA
;
A
#
# COMPACT_ATOMS: atom_id res chain seq x y z
N MET A 1 -3.19 18.92 -14.01
CA MET A 1 -3.15 17.46 -13.77
C MET A 1 -2.42 17.22 -12.48
N SER A 2 -2.97 16.43 -11.59
CA SER A 2 -2.40 16.20 -10.26
C SER A 2 -1.28 15.15 -10.36
N HIS A 3 -0.16 15.39 -9.69
CA HIS A 3 0.90 14.42 -9.42
C HIS A 3 0.31 13.08 -8.90
N ARG A 4 -0.81 13.17 -8.22
CA ARG A 4 -1.59 12.09 -7.62
C ARG A 4 -2.18 11.07 -8.63
N ASP A 5 -2.46 11.48 -9.87
CA ASP A 5 -3.03 10.58 -10.88
C ASP A 5 -2.00 9.54 -11.35
N PHE A 6 -0.71 9.90 -11.37
CA PHE A 6 0.38 8.98 -11.71
C PHE A 6 0.82 8.10 -10.55
N GLU A 7 0.59 8.51 -9.30
CA GLU A 7 0.84 7.67 -8.13
C GLU A 7 -0.02 6.40 -8.15
N ILE A 8 -1.28 6.53 -8.57
CA ILE A 8 -2.19 5.38 -8.72
C ILE A 8 -1.65 4.40 -9.77
N VAL A 9 -1.19 4.92 -10.92
CA VAL A 9 -0.58 4.09 -11.97
C VAL A 9 0.66 3.37 -11.44
N ARG A 10 1.53 4.07 -10.69
CA ARG A 10 2.72 3.46 -10.07
C ARG A 10 2.33 2.34 -9.10
N GLU A 11 1.40 2.62 -8.18
CA GLU A 11 0.93 1.62 -7.21
C GLU A 11 0.37 0.37 -7.89
N ASP A 12 -0.39 0.53 -8.98
CA ASP A 12 -0.95 -0.61 -9.72
C ASP A 12 0.15 -1.43 -10.43
N LEU A 13 1.10 -0.76 -11.08
CA LEU A 13 2.21 -1.45 -11.73
C LEU A 13 3.15 -2.14 -10.73
N HIS A 14 3.39 -1.53 -9.56
CA HIS A 14 4.11 -2.19 -8.47
C HIS A 14 3.39 -3.43 -7.94
N ARG A 15 2.07 -3.37 -7.78
CA ARG A 15 1.26 -4.52 -7.40
C ARG A 15 1.41 -5.66 -8.41
N ARG A 16 1.36 -5.32 -9.69
CA ARG A 16 1.33 -6.29 -10.78
C ARG A 16 2.69 -6.90 -11.08
N TYR A 17 3.75 -6.11 -11.05
CA TYR A 17 5.08 -6.51 -11.51
C TYR A 17 6.16 -6.55 -10.42
N GLY A 18 5.94 -5.93 -9.26
CA GLY A 18 6.97 -5.77 -8.23
C GLY A 18 7.52 -7.07 -7.62
N HIS A 19 6.92 -8.23 -7.90
CA HIS A 19 7.45 -9.54 -7.52
C HIS A 19 8.46 -10.11 -8.54
N VAL A 20 8.55 -9.52 -9.74
CA VAL A 20 9.44 -9.96 -10.83
C VAL A 20 10.33 -8.85 -11.40
N VAL A 21 10.01 -7.61 -11.09
CA VAL A 21 10.74 -6.39 -11.51
C VAL A 21 10.96 -5.52 -10.27
N ASP A 22 12.17 -5.03 -10.07
CA ASP A 22 12.50 -4.17 -8.93
C ASP A 22 11.81 -2.80 -9.02
N GLU A 23 11.63 -2.17 -7.87
CA GLU A 23 10.94 -0.88 -7.73
C GLU A 23 11.56 0.23 -8.57
N ALA A 24 12.89 0.30 -8.64
CA ALA A 24 13.60 1.33 -9.38
C ALA A 24 13.33 1.21 -10.88
N THR A 25 13.30 -0.02 -11.41
CA THR A 25 12.97 -0.30 -12.81
C THR A 25 11.53 0.07 -13.13
N ILE A 26 10.55 -0.31 -12.28
CA ILE A 26 9.14 0.06 -12.49
C ILE A 26 8.98 1.58 -12.49
N ASN A 27 9.56 2.27 -11.52
CA ASN A 27 9.50 3.73 -11.44
C ASN A 27 10.14 4.40 -12.65
N GLY A 28 11.29 3.90 -13.10
CA GLY A 28 11.99 4.40 -14.29
C GLY A 28 11.14 4.27 -15.56
N VAL A 29 10.52 3.12 -15.78
CA VAL A 29 9.59 2.89 -16.92
C VAL A 29 8.40 3.84 -16.86
N VAL A 30 7.83 4.06 -15.68
CA VAL A 30 6.70 5.00 -15.53
C VAL A 30 7.13 6.44 -15.82
N ASP A 31 8.27 6.89 -15.27
CA ASP A 31 8.78 8.26 -15.49
C ASP A 31 9.08 8.53 -16.96
N GLU A 32 9.75 7.59 -17.64
CA GLU A 32 10.01 7.66 -19.06
C GLU A 32 8.71 7.74 -19.87
N THR A 33 7.75 6.88 -19.55
CA THR A 33 6.45 6.84 -20.24
C THR A 33 5.66 8.13 -20.01
N ILE A 34 5.70 8.69 -18.81
CA ILE A 34 5.10 10.01 -18.53
C ILE A 34 5.70 11.07 -19.43
N ALA A 35 7.04 11.13 -19.51
CA ALA A 35 7.74 12.12 -20.32
C ALA A 35 7.39 11.99 -21.82
N GLU A 36 7.40 10.76 -22.35
CA GLU A 36 7.03 10.46 -23.74
C GLU A 36 5.59 10.90 -24.06
N GLN A 37 4.66 10.52 -23.17
CA GLN A 37 3.23 10.80 -23.40
C GLN A 37 2.93 12.29 -23.22
N GLN A 38 3.58 12.99 -22.29
CA GLN A 38 3.46 14.43 -22.15
C GLN A 38 3.97 15.20 -23.37
N ALA A 39 5.02 14.75 -24.02
CA ALA A 39 5.58 15.36 -25.21
C ALA A 39 4.66 15.21 -26.45
N SER A 40 3.85 14.15 -26.51
CA SER A 40 3.00 13.82 -27.67
C SER A 40 1.51 14.09 -27.48
N ALA A 41 1.02 14.23 -26.23
CA ALA A 41 -0.40 14.26 -25.92
C ALA A 41 -1.06 15.59 -26.28
N LYS A 42 -2.06 15.53 -27.15
CA LYS A 42 -3.00 16.62 -27.44
C LYS A 42 -4.13 16.72 -26.40
N LEU A 43 -4.41 15.65 -25.65
CA LEU A 43 -5.48 15.54 -24.66
C LEU A 43 -4.90 15.07 -23.33
N THR A 44 -4.75 15.97 -22.39
CA THR A 44 -4.13 15.68 -21.08
C THR A 44 -5.04 14.91 -20.13
N ALA A 45 -6.36 14.96 -20.29
CA ALA A 45 -7.33 14.32 -19.38
C ALA A 45 -7.22 12.78 -19.31
N PHE A 46 -6.74 12.14 -20.39
CA PHE A 46 -6.58 10.68 -20.48
C PHE A 46 -5.14 10.21 -20.34
N LEU A 47 -4.23 11.12 -20.01
CA LEU A 47 -2.81 10.82 -19.93
C LEU A 47 -2.47 9.68 -18.94
N PRO A 48 -3.07 9.58 -17.74
CA PRO A 48 -2.81 8.45 -16.84
C PRO A 48 -3.16 7.09 -17.46
N VAL A 49 -4.26 7.01 -18.23
CA VAL A 49 -4.67 5.76 -18.91
C VAL A 49 -3.66 5.35 -19.98
N PHE A 50 -3.14 6.32 -20.73
CA PHE A 50 -2.10 6.03 -21.72
C PHE A 50 -0.78 5.64 -21.06
N VAL A 51 -0.39 6.33 -19.98
CA VAL A 51 0.82 5.99 -19.21
C VAL A 51 0.71 4.57 -18.65
N GLU A 52 -0.41 4.22 -18.03
CA GLU A 52 -0.66 2.87 -17.52
C GLU A 52 -0.50 1.83 -18.64
N ARG A 53 -1.17 2.03 -19.77
CA ARG A 53 -1.13 1.10 -20.89
C ARG A 53 0.29 0.92 -21.44
N PHE A 54 0.98 2.00 -21.78
CA PHE A 54 2.32 1.92 -22.38
C PHE A 54 3.38 1.45 -21.40
N ALA A 55 3.28 1.81 -20.11
CA ALA A 55 4.16 1.28 -19.09
C ALA A 55 3.93 -0.23 -18.88
N THR A 56 2.67 -0.68 -18.91
CA THR A 56 2.34 -2.12 -18.91
C THR A 56 3.00 -2.85 -20.07
N GLU A 57 2.84 -2.36 -21.30
CA GLU A 57 3.45 -2.97 -22.50
C GLU A 57 4.99 -3.07 -22.38
N LYS A 58 5.64 -2.02 -21.85
CA LYS A 58 7.09 -2.03 -21.59
C LYS A 58 7.49 -3.06 -20.53
N LEU A 59 6.75 -3.12 -19.41
CA LEU A 59 7.02 -4.06 -18.33
C LEU A 59 6.77 -5.52 -18.76
N GLU A 60 5.72 -5.78 -19.52
CA GLU A 60 5.46 -7.11 -20.10
C GLU A 60 6.63 -7.58 -20.96
N GLY A 61 7.23 -6.71 -21.75
CA GLY A 61 8.44 -7.01 -22.52
C GLY A 61 9.66 -7.34 -21.65
N LEU A 62 9.76 -6.80 -20.45
CA LEU A 62 10.85 -7.09 -19.50
C LEU A 62 10.69 -8.43 -18.77
N VAL A 63 9.46 -8.93 -18.66
CA VAL A 63 9.12 -10.16 -17.91
C VAL A 63 8.73 -11.32 -18.83
N GLU A 64 9.03 -11.22 -20.13
CA GLU A 64 8.68 -12.23 -21.13
C GLU A 64 9.12 -13.64 -20.65
N GLY A 65 8.16 -14.56 -20.54
CA GLY A 65 8.38 -15.92 -20.03
C GLY A 65 8.36 -16.10 -18.51
N LYS A 66 8.07 -15.05 -17.73
CA LYS A 66 7.81 -15.15 -16.27
C LYS A 66 6.30 -15.13 -15.99
N GLU A 67 5.87 -15.89 -14.98
CA GLU A 67 4.48 -15.77 -14.50
C GLU A 67 4.25 -14.39 -13.87
N THR A 68 3.34 -13.62 -14.45
CA THR A 68 2.98 -12.26 -13.99
C THR A 68 1.66 -12.24 -13.21
N ASN A 69 1.40 -13.27 -12.42
CA ASN A 69 0.24 -13.25 -11.52
C ASN A 69 0.40 -12.08 -10.53
N SER A 70 -0.59 -11.20 -10.48
CA SER A 70 -0.57 -10.09 -9.53
C SER A 70 -0.48 -10.62 -8.11
N ARG A 71 0.42 -10.00 -7.31
CA ARG A 71 0.54 -10.30 -5.88
C ARG A 71 -0.81 -10.09 -5.18
N LYS A 72 -1.06 -10.88 -4.14
CA LYS A 72 -2.18 -10.59 -3.24
C LYS A 72 -2.06 -9.19 -2.67
N GLU A 73 -3.15 -8.46 -2.63
CA GLU A 73 -3.19 -7.10 -2.09
C GLU A 73 -3.90 -7.05 -0.75
N VAL A 74 -3.24 -6.46 0.24
CA VAL A 74 -3.84 -6.16 1.55
C VAL A 74 -3.86 -4.65 1.77
N LEU A 75 -5.05 -4.12 1.99
CA LEU A 75 -5.27 -2.71 2.28
C LEU A 75 -5.67 -2.51 3.75
N PHE A 76 -4.85 -1.80 4.50
CA PHE A 76 -5.15 -1.40 5.87
C PHE A 76 -5.83 -0.02 5.89
N ALA A 77 -7.02 0.05 6.45
CA ALA A 77 -7.79 1.29 6.55
C ALA A 77 -8.08 1.68 8.00
N CYS A 78 -7.88 2.95 8.34
CA CYS A 78 -8.26 3.53 9.63
C CYS A 78 -8.77 4.97 9.44
N GLU A 79 -9.13 5.67 10.51
CA GLU A 79 -9.69 7.03 10.40
C GLU A 79 -8.70 8.01 9.76
N ARG A 80 -7.43 8.11 10.24
CA ARG A 80 -6.50 9.19 9.86
C ARG A 80 -5.29 8.75 9.06
N ASN A 81 -5.05 7.46 8.88
CA ASN A 81 -3.80 6.93 8.32
C ASN A 81 -2.54 7.50 8.99
N ALA A 82 -2.61 7.72 10.31
CA ALA A 82 -1.55 8.31 11.12
C ALA A 82 -0.88 7.31 12.08
N GLY A 83 -1.62 6.28 12.52
CA GLY A 83 -1.19 5.32 13.53
C GLY A 83 -1.42 3.88 13.12
N ARG A 84 -2.60 3.31 13.41
CA ARG A 84 -2.93 1.88 13.26
C ARG A 84 -2.61 1.32 11.88
N SER A 85 -3.10 1.93 10.82
CA SER A 85 -2.87 1.45 9.44
C SER A 85 -1.42 1.63 8.98
N GLN A 86 -0.70 2.63 9.50
CA GLN A 86 0.74 2.81 9.25
C GLN A 86 1.56 1.71 9.94
N LEU A 87 1.29 1.41 11.23
CA LEU A 87 1.90 0.28 11.93
C LEU A 87 1.67 -1.03 11.18
N ALA A 88 0.40 -1.31 10.84
CA ALA A 88 0.03 -2.55 10.18
C ALA A 88 0.73 -2.71 8.82
N SER A 89 0.74 -1.66 7.99
CA SER A 89 1.37 -1.72 6.68
C SER A 89 2.89 -1.85 6.77
N ALA A 90 3.55 -1.13 7.70
CA ALA A 90 5.00 -1.21 7.88
C ALA A 90 5.43 -2.58 8.41
N ILE A 91 4.72 -3.11 9.43
CA ILE A 91 5.01 -4.43 10.01
C ILE A 91 4.80 -5.52 8.95
N MET A 92 3.68 -5.48 8.21
CA MET A 92 3.40 -6.50 7.20
C MET A 92 4.45 -6.49 6.08
N ARG A 93 4.81 -5.31 5.55
CA ARG A 93 5.89 -5.21 4.55
C ARG A 93 7.22 -5.74 5.07
N HIS A 94 7.55 -5.48 6.32
CA HIS A 94 8.77 -6.00 6.93
C HIS A 94 8.78 -7.54 7.01
N LEU A 95 7.62 -8.14 7.29
CA LEU A 95 7.48 -9.60 7.42
C LEU A 95 7.50 -10.32 6.07
N VAL A 96 6.81 -9.79 5.07
CA VAL A 96 6.56 -10.53 3.82
C VAL A 96 7.30 -9.95 2.60
N GLY A 97 7.96 -8.80 2.74
CA GLY A 97 8.64 -8.15 1.61
C GLY A 97 7.69 -7.95 0.43
N ASP A 98 8.07 -8.47 -0.71
CA ASP A 98 7.35 -8.35 -1.98
C ASP A 98 6.33 -9.46 -2.26
N ASP A 99 6.15 -10.42 -1.36
CA ASP A 99 5.17 -11.52 -1.55
C ASP A 99 3.71 -11.01 -1.50
N VAL A 100 3.47 -9.90 -0.81
CA VAL A 100 2.16 -9.24 -0.71
C VAL A 100 2.28 -7.77 -1.05
N PHE A 101 1.37 -7.26 -1.86
CA PHE A 101 1.26 -5.82 -2.08
C PHE A 101 0.48 -5.16 -0.95
N VAL A 102 1.17 -4.36 -0.13
CA VAL A 102 0.60 -3.80 1.10
C VAL A 102 0.37 -2.32 0.96
N ARG A 103 -0.87 -1.87 1.18
CA ARG A 103 -1.23 -0.45 1.20
C ARG A 103 -1.90 -0.04 2.51
N SER A 104 -1.89 1.27 2.76
CA SER A 104 -2.63 1.86 3.89
C SER A 104 -3.32 3.15 3.47
N VAL A 105 -4.52 3.40 4.03
CA VAL A 105 -5.32 4.60 3.76
C VAL A 105 -6.05 5.08 5.02
N GLY A 106 -6.52 6.32 4.98
CA GLY A 106 -7.38 6.91 5.99
C GLY A 106 -8.64 7.51 5.39
N LEU A 107 -9.71 7.53 6.16
CA LEU A 107 -10.96 8.20 5.78
C LEU A 107 -10.75 9.72 5.71
N LYS A 108 -9.93 10.25 6.62
CA LYS A 108 -9.61 11.68 6.78
C LYS A 108 -8.12 11.82 7.11
N ALA A 109 -7.26 11.60 6.13
CA ALA A 109 -5.82 11.67 6.29
C ALA A 109 -5.38 13.11 6.60
N ARG A 110 -4.89 13.35 7.83
CA ARG A 110 -4.43 14.67 8.29
C ARG A 110 -3.50 14.57 9.49
N GLY A 111 -2.71 15.62 9.71
CA GLY A 111 -1.90 15.80 10.92
C GLY A 111 -0.53 15.11 10.90
N GLY A 112 -0.18 14.43 9.82
CA GLY A 112 1.08 13.68 9.73
C GLY A 112 0.99 12.30 10.41
N ILE A 113 2.04 11.51 10.27
CA ILE A 113 2.17 10.21 10.94
C ILE A 113 2.52 10.46 12.40
N ASN A 114 1.91 9.69 13.31
CA ASN A 114 2.18 9.79 14.75
C ASN A 114 3.67 9.54 15.05
N PRO A 115 4.38 10.50 15.69
CA PRO A 115 5.81 10.37 15.97
C PRO A 115 6.16 9.14 16.81
N THR A 116 5.33 8.78 17.79
CA THR A 116 5.54 7.59 18.63
C THR A 116 5.43 6.29 17.82
N VAL A 117 4.60 6.27 16.78
CA VAL A 117 4.51 5.14 15.83
C VAL A 117 5.83 5.01 15.05
N ILE A 118 6.39 6.12 14.56
CA ILE A 118 7.68 6.14 13.87
C ILE A 118 8.80 5.63 14.79
N GLU A 119 8.78 6.05 16.05
CA GLU A 119 9.77 5.62 17.05
C GLU A 119 9.70 4.11 17.29
N VAL A 120 8.51 3.56 17.54
CA VAL A 120 8.33 2.12 17.76
C VAL A 120 8.71 1.29 16.54
N LEU A 121 8.43 1.76 15.32
CA LEU A 121 8.87 1.08 14.09
C LEU A 121 10.40 1.04 14.00
N LYS A 122 11.08 2.16 14.29
CA LYS A 122 12.56 2.23 14.30
C LYS A 122 13.16 1.32 15.36
N GLU A 123 12.60 1.26 16.58
CA GLU A 123 13.04 0.34 17.64
C GLU A 123 12.99 -1.14 17.18
N ARG A 124 12.03 -1.48 16.33
CA ARG A 124 11.86 -2.82 15.76
C ARG A 124 12.74 -3.08 14.52
N GLY A 125 13.55 -2.11 14.10
CA GLY A 125 14.35 -2.20 12.88
C GLY A 125 13.52 -2.15 11.59
N ILE A 126 12.27 -1.68 11.68
CA ILE A 126 11.35 -1.59 10.54
C ILE A 126 11.57 -0.24 9.84
N SER A 127 11.78 -0.27 8.52
CA SER A 127 11.95 0.95 7.72
C SER A 127 10.72 1.84 7.80
N THR A 128 10.97 3.12 7.99
CA THR A 128 9.95 4.17 7.95
C THR A 128 10.02 5.01 6.68
N GLU A 129 10.91 4.65 5.76
CA GLU A 129 11.02 5.30 4.46
C GLU A 129 9.76 5.02 3.63
N GLY A 130 9.31 6.04 2.92
CA GLY A 130 8.10 5.94 2.10
C GLY A 130 6.78 5.89 2.88
N LEU A 131 6.80 6.01 4.21
CA LEU A 131 5.56 6.15 4.98
C LEU A 131 5.01 7.58 4.81
N TYR A 132 3.81 7.68 4.28
CA TYR A 132 3.06 8.92 4.17
C TYR A 132 1.56 8.68 4.30
N GLN A 133 0.83 9.73 4.65
CA GLN A 133 -0.62 9.64 4.78
C GLN A 133 -1.30 9.64 3.41
N LYS A 134 -2.21 8.71 3.23
CA LYS A 134 -3.06 8.59 2.03
C LYS A 134 -4.52 8.67 2.43
N GLU A 135 -5.26 9.56 1.79
CA GLU A 135 -6.70 9.64 1.93
C GLU A 135 -7.39 8.75 0.91
N ILE A 136 -8.48 8.12 1.33
CA ILE A 136 -9.36 7.37 0.42
C ILE A 136 -9.93 8.35 -0.60
N THR A 137 -9.75 8.05 -1.87
CA THR A 137 -10.41 8.76 -2.96
C THR A 137 -11.21 7.76 -3.79
N PRO A 138 -12.34 8.18 -4.42
CA PRO A 138 -13.13 7.30 -5.30
C PRO A 138 -12.32 6.72 -6.48
N ARG A 139 -11.15 7.27 -6.76
CA ARG A 139 -10.21 6.81 -7.80
C ARG A 139 -9.19 5.79 -7.29
N VAL A 140 -9.10 5.55 -5.98
CA VAL A 140 -8.34 4.41 -5.42
C VAL A 140 -9.19 3.17 -5.59
N SER A 141 -9.45 2.78 -6.82
CA SER A 141 -10.45 1.77 -7.18
C SER A 141 -9.85 0.42 -7.54
N HIS A 142 -8.62 0.14 -7.09
CA HIS A 142 -8.14 -1.23 -7.19
C HIS A 142 -8.81 -2.05 -6.10
N ARG A 143 -9.39 -3.15 -6.51
CA ARG A 143 -10.03 -4.11 -5.63
C ARG A 143 -8.94 -4.88 -4.89
N ALA A 144 -8.79 -4.61 -3.60
CA ALA A 144 -7.87 -5.37 -2.76
C ALA A 144 -8.44 -6.77 -2.48
N ASP A 145 -7.58 -7.80 -2.43
CA ASP A 145 -8.01 -9.15 -2.01
C ASP A 145 -8.53 -9.11 -0.56
N VAL A 146 -7.85 -8.34 0.31
CA VAL A 146 -8.29 -8.14 1.70
C VAL A 146 -8.21 -6.68 2.11
N VAL A 147 -9.31 -6.17 2.64
CA VAL A 147 -9.39 -4.87 3.32
C VAL A 147 -9.49 -5.10 4.82
N VAL A 148 -8.50 -4.61 5.57
CA VAL A 148 -8.47 -4.68 7.03
C VAL A 148 -8.89 -3.33 7.61
N LEU A 149 -10.01 -3.32 8.34
CA LEU A 149 -10.58 -2.15 8.97
C LEU A 149 -10.09 -2.05 10.42
N LEU A 150 -9.42 -0.96 10.77
CA LEU A 150 -8.80 -0.73 12.06
C LEU A 150 -9.53 0.39 12.82
N GLY A 151 -10.45 0.01 13.69
CA GLY A 151 -11.27 0.97 14.45
C GLY A 151 -12.17 1.85 13.58
N ILE A 152 -12.68 1.27 12.51
CA ILE A 152 -13.67 1.87 11.62
C ILE A 152 -14.91 0.99 11.65
N ASP A 153 -16.04 1.56 12.02
CA ASP A 153 -17.31 0.84 12.12
C ASP A 153 -18.00 0.67 10.77
N GLU A 154 -17.86 1.63 9.88
CA GLU A 154 -18.42 1.61 8.54
C GLU A 154 -17.42 1.05 7.53
N ILE A 155 -17.93 0.35 6.52
CA ILE A 155 -17.14 -0.04 5.36
C ILE A 155 -16.99 1.22 4.51
N PRO A 156 -15.81 1.86 4.47
CA PRO A 156 -15.58 2.93 3.53
C PRO A 156 -15.79 2.36 2.12
N GLY A 157 -16.27 3.14 1.16
CA GLY A 157 -16.50 2.71 -0.21
C GLY A 157 -15.23 2.27 -0.95
N ILE A 158 -14.42 1.42 -0.32
CA ILE A 158 -13.20 0.83 -0.85
C ILE A 158 -13.57 -0.51 -1.46
N PRO A 159 -13.28 -0.77 -2.73
CA PRO A 159 -13.48 -2.07 -3.32
C PRO A 159 -12.56 -3.12 -2.69
N GLY A 160 -13.10 -4.24 -2.27
CA GLY A 160 -12.36 -5.38 -1.73
C GLY A 160 -13.13 -6.68 -1.92
N ASP A 161 -12.40 -7.80 -2.01
CA ASP A 161 -13.01 -9.11 -2.09
C ASP A 161 -13.45 -9.59 -0.72
N ARG A 162 -12.66 -9.25 0.31
CA ARG A 162 -12.91 -9.63 1.70
C ARG A 162 -12.64 -8.46 2.63
N TYR A 163 -13.51 -8.29 3.63
CA TYR A 163 -13.34 -7.27 4.68
C TYR A 163 -13.15 -7.96 6.03
N ILE A 164 -12.13 -7.52 6.77
CA ILE A 164 -11.82 -8.01 8.11
C ILE A 164 -11.77 -6.82 9.05
N ARG A 165 -12.38 -6.93 10.24
CA ARG A 165 -12.29 -5.92 11.29
C ARG A 165 -11.33 -6.37 12.37
N TRP A 166 -10.38 -5.49 12.71
CA TRP A 166 -9.50 -5.68 13.84
C TRP A 166 -9.77 -4.63 14.92
N GLU A 167 -10.10 -5.12 16.10
CA GLU A 167 -10.25 -4.30 17.31
C GLU A 167 -8.87 -3.96 17.85
N ILE A 168 -8.33 -2.83 17.40
CA ILE A 168 -6.99 -2.33 17.76
C ILE A 168 -7.14 -0.94 18.38
N ALA A 169 -6.55 -0.76 19.58
CA ALA A 169 -6.53 0.52 20.27
C ALA A 169 -5.86 1.62 19.42
N ASP A 170 -6.32 2.87 19.57
CA ASP A 170 -5.72 4.01 18.87
C ASP A 170 -4.39 4.40 19.54
N PRO A 171 -3.28 4.52 18.82
CA PRO A 171 -2.01 5.00 19.36
C PRO A 171 -1.96 6.51 19.57
N GLU A 172 -3.01 7.26 19.24
CA GLU A 172 -3.06 8.71 19.41
C GLU A 172 -3.02 9.09 20.89
N GLY A 173 -2.05 9.92 21.26
CA GLY A 173 -1.85 10.36 22.65
C GLY A 173 -1.44 9.25 23.62
N ALA A 174 -1.17 8.03 23.13
CA ALA A 174 -0.73 6.92 23.95
C ALA A 174 0.75 7.01 24.30
N SER A 175 1.13 6.43 25.48
CA SER A 175 2.55 6.28 25.81
C SER A 175 3.26 5.32 24.87
N ILE A 176 4.57 5.41 24.78
CA ILE A 176 5.38 4.54 23.90
C ILE A 176 5.20 3.05 24.25
N GLU A 177 5.09 2.71 25.54
CA GLU A 177 4.83 1.33 26.01
C GLU A 177 3.48 0.82 25.47
N LYS A 178 2.46 1.69 25.46
CA LYS A 178 1.16 1.34 24.89
C LYS A 178 1.24 1.14 23.38
N VAL A 179 1.99 1.98 22.69
CA VAL A 179 2.19 1.85 21.22
C VAL A 179 2.96 0.57 20.89
N ARG A 180 3.97 0.16 21.71
CA ARG A 180 4.64 -1.14 21.57
C ARG A 180 3.65 -2.30 21.69
N THR A 181 2.76 -2.27 22.71
CA THR A 181 1.70 -3.29 22.89
C THR A 181 0.74 -3.33 21.69
N ILE A 182 0.38 -2.17 21.15
CA ILE A 182 -0.46 -2.06 19.94
C ILE A 182 0.24 -2.70 18.73
N ALA A 183 1.54 -2.45 18.56
CA ALA A 183 2.33 -3.04 17.50
C ALA A 183 2.42 -4.56 17.61
N ASP A 184 2.59 -5.11 18.84
CA ASP A 184 2.58 -6.57 19.09
C ASP A 184 1.23 -7.19 18.73
N ALA A 185 0.14 -6.54 19.11
CA ALA A 185 -1.20 -7.02 18.79
C ALA A 185 -1.48 -7.01 17.26
N ILE A 186 -0.99 -5.98 16.55
CA ILE A 186 -1.08 -5.90 15.08
C ILE A 186 -0.25 -7.01 14.44
N GLU A 187 0.99 -7.22 14.87
CA GLU A 187 1.86 -8.27 14.33
C GLU A 187 1.24 -9.65 14.52
N THR A 188 0.69 -9.94 15.69
CA THR A 188 -0.02 -11.20 15.96
C THR A 188 -1.13 -11.43 14.93
N LYS A 189 -1.96 -10.41 14.70
CA LYS A 189 -3.05 -10.50 13.72
C LYS A 189 -2.58 -10.62 12.26
N ILE A 190 -1.46 -9.99 11.93
CA ILE A 190 -0.85 -10.17 10.60
C ILE A 190 -0.41 -11.64 10.43
N ARG A 191 0.29 -12.21 11.42
CA ARG A 191 0.73 -13.62 11.40
C ARG A 191 -0.43 -14.59 11.28
N GLU A 192 -1.60 -14.29 11.89
CA GLU A 192 -2.85 -15.05 11.72
C GLU A 192 -3.47 -14.90 10.33
N LEU A 193 -3.24 -13.78 9.64
CA LEU A 193 -3.77 -13.50 8.31
C LEU A 193 -2.94 -14.15 7.19
N LEU A 194 -1.60 -14.19 7.32
CA LEU A 194 -0.69 -14.67 6.26
C LEU A 194 -1.05 -16.06 5.71
N PRO A 195 -1.35 -17.09 6.54
CA PRO A 195 -1.75 -18.40 6.02
C PRO A 195 -3.03 -18.36 5.18
N GLN A 196 -3.93 -17.39 5.47
CA GLN A 196 -5.19 -17.23 4.75
C GLN A 196 -4.99 -16.56 3.38
N LEU A 197 -3.81 -15.99 3.15
CA LEU A 197 -3.37 -15.41 1.87
C LEU A 197 -2.48 -16.38 1.09
N GLU A 198 -2.26 -17.59 1.63
CA GLU A 198 -1.32 -18.58 1.07
C GLU A 198 0.13 -18.09 1.05
N VAL A 199 0.47 -17.19 1.98
CA VAL A 199 1.81 -16.61 2.14
C VAL A 199 2.49 -17.26 3.34
N ALA A 200 3.78 -17.59 3.19
CA ALA A 200 4.57 -18.16 4.25
C ALA A 200 4.67 -17.23 5.47
N VAL A 201 4.52 -17.77 6.67
CA VAL A 201 4.74 -17.01 7.89
C VAL A 201 6.25 -17.04 8.21
N PRO A 202 6.93 -15.88 8.19
CA PRO A 202 8.35 -15.85 8.54
C PRO A 202 8.56 -16.23 10.02
N ALA A 203 9.71 -16.83 10.29
CA ALA A 203 10.09 -17.29 11.61
C ALA A 203 10.23 -16.15 12.64
#